data_1061e6259b3c3983a300c4684144df23
#
_entry.id   1061e6259b3c3983a300c4684144df23
#
_cell.length_a   1.000
_cell.length_b   1.000
_cell.length_c   1.000
_cell.angle_alpha   90.00
_cell.angle_beta   90.00
_cell.angle_gamma   90.00
#
_symmetry.space_group_name_H-M   'P 1'
#
loop_
_entity.id
_entity.type
_entity.pdbx_description
1 polymer ?
#
loop_
_entity_poly.entity_id
_entity_poly.type
_entity_poly.pdbx_seq_one_letter_code
_entity_poly.pdbx_strand_id
1 'polypeptide(L)'
;MKGGIKERFAELRRMGIKTVMVTGDNPLTAAAIAAEAGVDDFLAQATPETKLKLIRDEQALGKLVAMCGDGTNDAPALAQADVGVAMNTGTQAAREAGNMVDLDSDPTKLIEIVEIGKQLLMTRGALTTFSIANDVAKYFAIIPAMFLAFYPQLQSLNVMGLATPQSAILSAIIFNALIIIALIPLALKGVAYRAIGAGALLQRNLLIYGLGGIIIPFIGIKAIDLVVAALHLA
;
A
#
# COMPACT_ATOMS: atom_id res chain seq x y z
N MET A 1 -30.82 2.25 -8.22
CA MET A 1 -29.38 1.95 -8.09
C MET A 1 -29.15 0.70 -7.26
N LYS A 2 -28.00 -0.01 -7.44
CA LYS A 2 -27.63 -1.13 -6.55
C LYS A 2 -27.46 -0.60 -5.12
N GLY A 3 -27.97 -1.32 -4.11
CA GLY A 3 -27.87 -0.90 -2.71
C GLY A 3 -26.41 -0.78 -2.24
N GLY A 4 -26.12 0.22 -1.41
CA GLY A 4 -24.79 0.43 -0.82
C GLY A 4 -23.80 1.23 -1.65
N ILE A 5 -24.18 1.79 -2.81
CA ILE A 5 -23.26 2.54 -3.68
C ILE A 5 -22.75 3.84 -3.02
N LYS A 6 -23.63 4.49 -2.26
CA LYS A 6 -23.32 5.75 -1.56
C LYS A 6 -22.26 5.56 -0.47
N GLU A 7 -22.36 4.48 0.27
CA GLU A 7 -21.41 4.10 1.30
C GLU A 7 -20.05 3.79 0.70
N ARG A 8 -20.03 3.12 -0.46
CA ARG A 8 -18.78 2.81 -1.18
C ARG A 8 -18.09 4.06 -1.72
N PHE A 9 -18.80 5.02 -2.30
CA PHE A 9 -18.22 6.29 -2.71
C PHE A 9 -17.73 7.14 -1.52
N ALA A 10 -18.43 7.08 -0.38
CA ALA A 10 -17.96 7.71 0.85
C ALA A 10 -16.64 7.07 1.35
N GLU A 11 -16.44 5.79 1.12
CA GLU A 11 -15.20 5.09 1.43
C GLU A 11 -14.05 5.54 0.52
N LEU A 12 -14.26 5.63 -0.80
CA LEU A 12 -13.28 6.21 -1.73
C LEU A 12 -12.86 7.62 -1.32
N ARG A 13 -13.82 8.44 -0.93
CA ARG A 13 -13.56 9.81 -0.45
C ARG A 13 -12.68 9.81 0.80
N ARG A 14 -12.91 8.90 1.76
CA ARG A 14 -12.04 8.74 2.94
C ARG A 14 -10.62 8.32 2.58
N MET A 15 -10.45 7.61 1.47
CA MET A 15 -9.14 7.26 0.93
C MET A 15 -8.45 8.40 0.18
N GLY A 16 -9.11 9.58 0.05
CA GLY A 16 -8.61 10.72 -0.72
C GLY A 16 -8.79 10.58 -2.23
N ILE A 17 -9.74 9.74 -2.68
CA ILE A 17 -10.06 9.54 -4.10
C ILE A 17 -11.30 10.35 -4.42
N LYS A 18 -11.18 11.26 -5.41
CA LYS A 18 -12.31 12.02 -5.96
C LYS A 18 -13.06 11.15 -6.95
N THR A 19 -14.38 11.13 -6.85
CA THR A 19 -15.26 10.40 -7.76
C THR A 19 -16.03 11.37 -8.65
N VAL A 20 -16.00 11.16 -9.96
CA VAL A 20 -16.69 12.00 -10.95
C VAL A 20 -17.58 11.12 -11.81
N MET A 21 -18.87 11.39 -11.80
CA MET A 21 -19.81 10.73 -12.72
C MET A 21 -19.78 11.42 -14.08
N VAL A 22 -19.58 10.65 -15.14
CA VAL A 22 -19.55 11.15 -16.52
C VAL A 22 -20.69 10.52 -17.30
N THR A 23 -21.62 11.34 -17.79
CA THR A 23 -22.83 10.83 -18.47
C THR A 23 -23.18 11.70 -19.69
N GLY A 24 -23.82 11.09 -20.67
CA GLY A 24 -24.43 11.77 -21.81
C GLY A 24 -25.78 12.46 -21.51
N ASP A 25 -26.33 12.22 -20.31
CA ASP A 25 -27.62 12.78 -19.90
C ASP A 25 -27.59 14.31 -19.76
N ASN A 26 -28.81 14.89 -19.71
CA ASN A 26 -28.95 16.32 -19.46
C ASN A 26 -28.50 16.68 -18.01
N PRO A 27 -28.14 17.95 -17.75
CA PRO A 27 -27.60 18.37 -16.46
C PRO A 27 -28.53 18.14 -15.27
N LEU A 28 -29.86 18.24 -15.44
CA LEU A 28 -30.82 18.05 -14.35
C LEU A 28 -30.87 16.57 -13.93
N THR A 29 -30.93 15.68 -14.92
CA THR A 29 -30.90 14.22 -14.66
C THR A 29 -29.57 13.81 -14.06
N ALA A 30 -28.46 14.30 -14.63
CA ALA A 30 -27.12 14.02 -14.11
C ALA A 30 -26.96 14.47 -12.66
N ALA A 31 -27.40 15.68 -12.31
CA ALA A 31 -27.32 16.20 -10.95
C ALA A 31 -28.14 15.34 -9.95
N ALA A 32 -29.35 14.92 -10.34
CA ALA A 32 -30.18 14.08 -9.50
C ALA A 32 -29.52 12.71 -9.22
N ILE A 33 -28.98 12.06 -10.26
CA ILE A 33 -28.31 10.76 -10.15
C ILE A 33 -27.01 10.89 -9.35
N ALA A 34 -26.22 11.95 -9.58
CA ALA A 34 -24.99 12.22 -8.85
C ALA A 34 -25.24 12.41 -7.34
N ALA A 35 -26.29 13.15 -6.99
CA ALA A 35 -26.69 13.37 -5.59
C ALA A 35 -27.16 12.07 -4.93
N GLU A 36 -27.94 11.25 -5.65
CA GLU A 36 -28.41 9.95 -5.16
C GLU A 36 -27.22 8.99 -4.97
N ALA A 37 -26.30 8.94 -5.93
CA ALA A 37 -25.09 8.10 -5.87
C ALA A 37 -24.09 8.58 -4.80
N GLY A 38 -24.08 9.88 -4.51
CA GLY A 38 -23.16 10.48 -3.55
C GLY A 38 -21.73 10.65 -4.10
N VAL A 39 -21.58 10.83 -5.42
CA VAL A 39 -20.30 11.17 -6.05
C VAL A 39 -19.90 12.61 -5.73
N ASP A 40 -18.61 12.93 -5.92
CA ASP A 40 -18.06 14.26 -5.57
C ASP A 40 -18.37 15.31 -6.63
N ASP A 41 -18.50 14.88 -7.91
CA ASP A 41 -18.68 15.78 -9.04
C ASP A 41 -19.36 15.04 -10.18
N PHE A 42 -19.84 15.76 -11.21
CA PHE A 42 -20.38 15.13 -12.41
C PHE A 42 -20.14 15.98 -13.66
N LEU A 43 -20.02 15.29 -14.80
CA LEU A 43 -19.99 15.87 -16.14
C LEU A 43 -21.19 15.37 -16.92
N ALA A 44 -22.12 16.27 -17.23
CA ALA A 44 -23.31 16.00 -18.04
C ALA A 44 -23.06 16.27 -19.51
N GLN A 45 -23.91 15.73 -20.39
CA GLN A 45 -23.81 15.88 -21.86
C GLN A 45 -22.40 15.57 -22.40
N ALA A 46 -21.75 14.59 -21.79
CA ALA A 46 -20.38 14.25 -22.10
C ALA A 46 -20.26 13.60 -23.49
N THR A 47 -19.46 14.20 -24.36
CA THR A 47 -19.02 13.58 -25.62
C THR A 47 -17.73 12.79 -25.41
N PRO A 48 -17.33 11.91 -26.34
CA PRO A 48 -16.04 11.22 -26.25
C PRO A 48 -14.86 12.17 -26.06
N GLU A 49 -14.88 13.33 -26.74
CA GLU A 49 -13.83 14.34 -26.67
C GLU A 49 -13.78 15.00 -25.29
N THR A 50 -14.95 15.33 -24.70
CA THR A 50 -15.00 15.94 -23.36
C THR A 50 -14.58 14.97 -22.27
N LYS A 51 -14.91 13.67 -22.40
CA LYS A 51 -14.41 12.61 -21.52
C LYS A 51 -12.89 12.50 -21.57
N LEU A 52 -12.33 12.43 -22.77
CA LEU A 52 -10.90 12.38 -23.00
C LEU A 52 -10.18 13.61 -22.44
N LYS A 53 -10.74 14.79 -22.67
CA LYS A 53 -10.20 16.05 -22.14
C LYS A 53 -10.17 16.06 -20.63
N LEU A 54 -11.25 15.66 -19.96
CA LEU A 54 -11.32 15.60 -18.50
C LEU A 54 -10.18 14.74 -17.93
N ILE A 55 -9.93 13.56 -18.51
CA ILE A 55 -8.86 12.67 -18.08
C ILE A 55 -7.49 13.33 -18.24
N ARG A 56 -7.23 13.94 -19.42
CA ARG A 56 -5.96 14.63 -19.69
C ARG A 56 -5.73 15.83 -18.77
N ASP A 57 -6.77 16.60 -18.49
CA ASP A 57 -6.68 17.75 -17.56
C ASP A 57 -6.32 17.29 -16.14
N GLU A 58 -6.93 16.21 -15.63
CA GLU A 58 -6.60 15.67 -14.32
C GLU A 58 -5.19 15.05 -14.28
N GLN A 59 -4.77 14.35 -15.35
CA GLN A 59 -3.41 13.81 -15.50
C GLN A 59 -2.36 14.92 -15.57
N ALA A 60 -2.65 16.03 -16.24
CA ALA A 60 -1.77 17.21 -16.31
C ALA A 60 -1.53 17.84 -14.93
N LEU A 61 -2.46 17.66 -13.98
CA LEU A 61 -2.30 18.03 -12.56
C LEU A 61 -1.50 17.03 -11.75
N GLY A 62 -0.92 16.00 -12.38
CA GLY A 62 -0.15 14.95 -11.72
C GLY A 62 -1.00 13.90 -10.99
N LYS A 63 -2.29 13.81 -11.28
CA LYS A 63 -3.20 12.82 -10.68
C LYS A 63 -3.24 11.56 -11.53
N LEU A 64 -3.43 10.41 -10.87
CA LEU A 64 -3.75 9.15 -11.52
C LEU A 64 -5.27 9.06 -11.70
N VAL A 65 -5.70 8.68 -12.89
CA VAL A 65 -7.11 8.62 -13.27
C VAL A 65 -7.51 7.19 -13.59
N ALA A 66 -8.54 6.70 -12.90
CA ALA A 66 -9.23 5.46 -13.25
C ALA A 66 -10.56 5.79 -13.96
N MET A 67 -10.83 5.10 -15.06
CA MET A 67 -12.05 5.25 -15.85
C MET A 67 -12.77 3.91 -15.94
N CYS A 68 -14.09 3.91 -15.67
CA CYS A 68 -14.98 2.80 -15.96
C CYS A 68 -15.91 3.17 -17.12
N GLY A 69 -16.12 2.24 -18.05
CA GLY A 69 -17.01 2.46 -19.17
C GLY A 69 -17.41 1.16 -19.87
N ASP A 70 -18.50 1.21 -20.63
CA ASP A 70 -19.08 0.04 -21.33
C ASP A 70 -19.35 0.32 -22.82
N GLY A 71 -19.37 1.58 -23.23
CA GLY A 71 -19.71 2.01 -24.58
C GLY A 71 -18.51 2.14 -25.52
N THR A 72 -18.77 2.06 -26.83
CA THR A 72 -17.75 2.38 -27.85
C THR A 72 -17.24 3.83 -27.71
N ASN A 73 -18.10 4.74 -27.26
CA ASN A 73 -17.77 6.13 -27.01
C ASN A 73 -16.82 6.32 -25.81
N ASP A 74 -16.67 5.30 -24.96
CA ASP A 74 -15.76 5.31 -23.82
C ASP A 74 -14.36 4.81 -24.19
N ALA A 75 -14.20 4.10 -25.30
CA ALA A 75 -12.95 3.48 -25.68
C ALA A 75 -11.75 4.45 -25.71
N PRO A 76 -11.83 5.68 -26.28
CA PRO A 76 -10.72 6.63 -26.24
C PRO A 76 -10.36 7.07 -24.81
N ALA A 77 -11.37 7.24 -23.94
CA ALA A 77 -11.20 7.62 -22.54
C ALA A 77 -10.61 6.47 -21.71
N LEU A 78 -11.07 5.23 -21.94
CA LEU A 78 -10.53 4.02 -21.31
C LEU A 78 -9.05 3.80 -21.65
N ALA A 79 -8.68 4.02 -22.93
CA ALA A 79 -7.30 3.89 -23.39
C ALA A 79 -6.38 4.99 -22.84
N GLN A 80 -6.90 6.20 -22.61
CA GLN A 80 -6.14 7.34 -22.09
C GLN A 80 -5.93 7.23 -20.57
N ALA A 81 -6.90 6.69 -19.83
CA ALA A 81 -6.82 6.58 -18.37
C ALA A 81 -5.63 5.73 -17.93
N ASP A 82 -5.06 6.04 -16.74
CA ASP A 82 -4.01 5.23 -16.14
C ASP A 82 -4.52 3.82 -15.81
N VAL A 83 -5.80 3.72 -15.44
CA VAL A 83 -6.52 2.45 -15.27
C VAL A 83 -7.86 2.54 -16.00
N GLY A 84 -7.98 1.86 -17.13
CA GLY A 84 -9.23 1.72 -17.89
C GLY A 84 -9.90 0.39 -17.55
N VAL A 85 -11.12 0.43 -16.97
CA VAL A 85 -11.90 -0.75 -16.62
C VAL A 85 -13.13 -0.84 -17.50
N ALA A 86 -13.16 -1.78 -18.42
CA ALA A 86 -14.32 -2.06 -19.23
C ALA A 86 -15.26 -3.05 -18.57
N MET A 87 -16.56 -2.87 -18.74
CA MET A 87 -17.55 -3.85 -18.28
C MET A 87 -17.58 -5.04 -19.23
N ASN A 88 -17.78 -6.26 -18.70
CA ASN A 88 -17.92 -7.47 -19.53
C ASN A 88 -19.10 -7.39 -20.51
N THR A 89 -20.20 -6.76 -20.08
CA THR A 89 -21.36 -6.49 -20.92
C THR A 89 -21.15 -5.35 -21.93
N GLY A 90 -20.00 -4.66 -21.85
CA GLY A 90 -19.66 -3.56 -22.72
C GLY A 90 -19.31 -4.01 -24.15
N THR A 91 -19.16 -3.02 -25.03
CA THR A 91 -18.80 -3.25 -26.42
C THR A 91 -17.40 -3.84 -26.55
N GLN A 92 -17.13 -4.52 -27.65
CA GLN A 92 -15.79 -5.06 -27.92
C GLN A 92 -14.73 -3.94 -27.93
N ALA A 93 -15.05 -2.78 -28.50
CA ALA A 93 -14.14 -1.64 -28.54
C ALA A 93 -13.77 -1.14 -27.13
N ALA A 94 -14.73 -1.09 -26.18
CA ALA A 94 -14.46 -0.74 -24.80
C ALA A 94 -13.56 -1.78 -24.12
N ARG A 95 -13.82 -3.07 -24.31
CA ARG A 95 -13.02 -4.16 -23.73
C ARG A 95 -11.58 -4.22 -24.24
N GLU A 96 -11.39 -3.91 -25.52
CA GLU A 96 -10.04 -3.87 -26.12
C GLU A 96 -9.26 -2.62 -25.71
N ALA A 97 -9.95 -1.50 -25.42
CA ALA A 97 -9.33 -0.25 -25.00
C ALA A 97 -8.95 -0.23 -23.51
N GLY A 98 -9.65 -0.99 -22.67
CA GLY A 98 -9.39 -1.05 -21.22
C GLY A 98 -8.19 -1.90 -20.88
N ASN A 99 -7.48 -1.55 -19.78
CA ASN A 99 -6.42 -2.39 -19.21
C ASN A 99 -6.99 -3.61 -18.47
N MET A 100 -8.24 -3.52 -18.03
CA MET A 100 -8.94 -4.51 -17.22
C MET A 100 -10.36 -4.69 -17.73
N VAL A 101 -10.92 -5.87 -17.52
CA VAL A 101 -12.33 -6.17 -17.76
C VAL A 101 -12.97 -6.64 -16.47
N ASP A 102 -14.01 -5.96 -16.02
CA ASP A 102 -14.83 -6.39 -14.89
C ASP A 102 -15.86 -7.40 -15.37
N LEU A 103 -15.67 -8.66 -14.99
CA LEU A 103 -16.52 -9.78 -15.42
C LEU A 103 -17.94 -9.72 -14.85
N ASP A 104 -18.11 -9.11 -13.71
CA ASP A 104 -19.42 -8.95 -13.04
C ASP A 104 -20.20 -7.74 -13.58
N SER A 105 -19.56 -6.91 -14.41
CA SER A 105 -20.12 -5.64 -14.91
C SER A 105 -20.66 -4.76 -13.77
N ASP A 106 -19.92 -4.67 -12.69
CA ASP A 106 -20.24 -3.87 -11.53
C ASP A 106 -19.20 -2.79 -11.27
N PRO A 107 -19.47 -1.51 -11.60
CA PRO A 107 -18.50 -0.44 -11.44
C PRO A 107 -18.03 -0.25 -9.99
N THR A 108 -18.75 -0.80 -9.00
CA THR A 108 -18.30 -0.77 -7.60
C THR A 108 -17.12 -1.70 -7.33
N LYS A 109 -16.83 -2.65 -8.22
CA LYS A 109 -15.63 -3.51 -8.15
C LYS A 109 -14.33 -2.74 -8.28
N LEU A 110 -14.34 -1.57 -8.93
CA LEU A 110 -13.19 -0.68 -8.96
C LEU A 110 -12.71 -0.33 -7.54
N ILE A 111 -13.62 -0.20 -6.59
CA ILE A 111 -13.32 0.07 -5.18
C ILE A 111 -12.51 -1.08 -4.58
N GLU A 112 -12.95 -2.32 -4.81
CA GLU A 112 -12.25 -3.53 -4.34
C GLU A 112 -10.84 -3.62 -4.95
N ILE A 113 -10.68 -3.28 -6.24
CA ILE A 113 -9.38 -3.23 -6.91
C ILE A 113 -8.47 -2.20 -6.25
N VAL A 114 -8.98 -1.00 -5.97
CA VAL A 114 -8.24 0.06 -5.28
C VAL A 114 -7.84 -0.36 -3.87
N GLU A 115 -8.75 -0.99 -3.14
CA GLU A 115 -8.48 -1.50 -1.78
C GLU A 115 -7.37 -2.55 -1.78
N ILE A 116 -7.47 -3.54 -2.65
CA ILE A 116 -6.45 -4.59 -2.81
C ILE A 116 -5.10 -3.98 -3.20
N GLY A 117 -5.09 -3.07 -4.18
CA GLY A 117 -3.87 -2.36 -4.59
C GLY A 117 -3.23 -1.58 -3.45
N LYS A 118 -4.02 -0.83 -2.69
CA LYS A 118 -3.54 -0.11 -1.51
C LYS A 118 -3.05 -1.06 -0.41
N GLN A 119 -3.76 -2.16 -0.15
CA GLN A 119 -3.33 -3.16 0.82
C GLN A 119 -1.97 -3.77 0.46
N LEU A 120 -1.75 -4.09 -0.82
CA LEU A 120 -0.46 -4.59 -1.30
C LEU A 120 0.67 -3.57 -1.10
N LEU A 121 0.43 -2.30 -1.48
CA LEU A 121 1.40 -1.22 -1.27
C LEU A 121 1.71 -1.00 0.22
N MET A 122 0.68 -1.03 1.06
CA MET A 122 0.82 -0.91 2.52
C MET A 122 1.66 -2.04 3.10
N THR A 123 1.38 -3.29 2.70
CA THR A 123 2.11 -4.47 3.15
C THR A 123 3.57 -4.39 2.74
N ARG A 124 3.84 -4.06 1.48
CA ARG A 124 5.21 -3.87 0.98
C ARG A 124 5.93 -2.76 1.73
N GLY A 125 5.30 -1.60 1.93
CA GLY A 125 5.86 -0.48 2.68
C GLY A 125 6.16 -0.84 4.13
N ALA A 126 5.26 -1.53 4.82
CA ALA A 126 5.43 -1.99 6.19
C ALA A 126 6.60 -2.96 6.34
N LEU A 127 6.68 -3.97 5.47
CA LEU A 127 7.77 -4.96 5.47
C LEU A 127 9.12 -4.32 5.16
N THR A 128 9.18 -3.42 4.18
CA THR A 128 10.41 -2.71 3.83
C THR A 128 10.88 -1.81 4.98
N THR A 129 9.98 -1.06 5.61
CA THR A 129 10.30 -0.21 6.75
C THR A 129 10.84 -1.03 7.91
N PHE A 130 10.17 -2.15 8.23
CA PHE A 130 10.62 -3.06 9.29
C PHE A 130 11.99 -3.65 8.96
N SER A 131 12.21 -4.12 7.73
CA SER A 131 13.47 -4.74 7.30
C SER A 131 14.64 -3.77 7.44
N ILE A 132 14.50 -2.54 6.93
CA ILE A 132 15.55 -1.52 7.04
C ILE A 132 15.85 -1.20 8.50
N ALA A 133 14.82 -0.98 9.32
CA ALA A 133 14.98 -0.69 10.74
C ALA A 133 15.66 -1.85 11.49
N ASN A 134 15.27 -3.08 11.20
CA ASN A 134 15.87 -4.30 11.74
C ASN A 134 17.34 -4.46 11.34
N ASP A 135 17.70 -4.14 10.11
CA ASP A 135 19.09 -4.22 9.65
C ASP A 135 19.95 -3.16 10.33
N VAL A 136 19.47 -1.92 10.46
CA VAL A 136 20.15 -0.88 11.22
C VAL A 136 20.37 -1.30 12.68
N ALA A 137 19.35 -1.88 13.34
CA ALA A 137 19.46 -2.33 14.70
C ALA A 137 20.52 -3.42 14.90
N LYS A 138 20.69 -4.34 13.95
CA LYS A 138 21.72 -5.40 14.00
C LYS A 138 23.15 -4.84 13.97
N TYR A 139 23.38 -3.70 13.37
CA TYR A 139 24.73 -3.08 13.38
C TYR A 139 25.21 -2.75 14.78
N PHE A 140 24.31 -2.43 15.72
CA PHE A 140 24.65 -2.21 17.13
C PHE A 140 25.10 -3.49 17.86
N ALA A 141 24.79 -4.66 17.31
CA ALA A 141 25.33 -5.94 17.80
C ALA A 141 26.65 -6.31 17.11
N ILE A 142 26.68 -6.24 15.76
CA ILE A 142 27.74 -6.79 14.94
C ILE A 142 29.00 -5.89 14.95
N ILE A 143 28.84 -4.57 14.81
CA ILE A 143 29.98 -3.66 14.73
C ILE A 143 30.85 -3.68 16.01
N PRO A 144 30.28 -3.55 17.23
CA PRO A 144 31.08 -3.68 18.43
C PRO A 144 31.72 -5.07 18.54
N ALA A 145 30.99 -6.15 18.24
CA ALA A 145 31.52 -7.51 18.29
C ALA A 145 32.75 -7.71 17.41
N MET A 146 32.77 -7.12 16.22
CA MET A 146 33.88 -7.29 15.25
C MET A 146 35.09 -6.39 15.51
N PHE A 147 34.84 -5.17 16.00
CA PHE A 147 35.88 -4.11 15.95
C PHE A 147 36.31 -3.56 17.31
N LEU A 148 35.64 -3.93 18.39
CA LEU A 148 35.91 -3.38 19.73
C LEU A 148 37.35 -3.62 20.19
N ALA A 149 37.96 -4.75 19.81
CA ALA A 149 39.32 -5.09 20.13
C ALA A 149 40.34 -4.13 19.50
N PHE A 150 40.04 -3.55 18.32
CA PHE A 150 40.90 -2.64 17.58
C PHE A 150 40.54 -1.16 17.82
N TYR A 151 39.25 -0.90 18.08
CA TYR A 151 38.71 0.45 18.25
C TYR A 151 37.88 0.56 19.54
N PRO A 152 38.50 0.76 20.71
CA PRO A 152 37.78 0.82 21.99
C PRO A 152 36.69 1.90 22.06
N GLN A 153 36.79 2.96 21.23
CA GLN A 153 35.79 4.02 21.13
C GLN A 153 34.40 3.48 20.71
N LEU A 154 34.34 2.34 20.01
CA LEU A 154 33.11 1.70 19.58
C LEU A 154 32.32 1.06 20.74
N GLN A 155 32.88 1.08 21.98
CA GLN A 155 32.15 0.66 23.18
C GLN A 155 30.84 1.44 23.35
N SER A 156 30.78 2.68 22.93
CA SER A 156 29.54 3.48 22.95
C SER A 156 28.42 2.92 22.10
N LEU A 157 28.74 2.11 21.08
CA LEU A 157 27.76 1.43 20.22
C LEU A 157 27.28 0.08 20.81
N ASN A 158 27.95 -0.46 21.84
CA ASN A 158 27.57 -1.70 22.49
C ASN A 158 26.38 -1.49 23.45
N VAL A 159 25.29 -0.93 22.92
CA VAL A 159 24.05 -0.63 23.68
C VAL A 159 23.38 -1.92 24.19
N MET A 160 23.53 -3.02 23.45
CA MET A 160 22.91 -4.31 23.82
C MET A 160 23.66 -5.01 24.95
N GLY A 161 24.93 -4.68 25.21
CA GLY A 161 25.75 -5.30 26.25
C GLY A 161 25.81 -6.82 26.11
N LEU A 162 26.19 -7.32 24.92
CA LEU A 162 26.25 -8.75 24.60
C LEU A 162 27.42 -9.41 25.31
N ALA A 163 27.32 -10.70 25.63
CA ALA A 163 28.26 -11.41 26.52
C ALA A 163 29.65 -11.53 25.89
N THR A 164 29.75 -12.01 24.66
CA THR A 164 31.01 -12.17 23.92
C THR A 164 30.82 -11.73 22.46
N PRO A 165 31.91 -11.42 21.72
CA PRO A 165 31.80 -11.18 20.27
C PRO A 165 31.21 -12.36 19.49
N GLN A 166 31.54 -13.58 19.89
CA GLN A 166 31.05 -14.81 19.26
C GLN A 166 29.55 -14.99 19.52
N SER A 167 29.10 -14.83 20.79
CA SER A 167 27.69 -14.93 21.13
C SER A 167 26.86 -13.83 20.45
N ALA A 168 27.43 -12.62 20.30
CA ALA A 168 26.78 -11.51 19.64
C ALA A 168 26.48 -11.81 18.16
N ILE A 169 27.48 -12.33 17.44
CA ILE A 169 27.31 -12.71 16.03
C ILE A 169 26.33 -13.88 15.90
N LEU A 170 26.49 -14.93 16.69
CA LEU A 170 25.63 -16.10 16.66
C LEU A 170 24.16 -15.71 16.97
N SER A 171 23.94 -14.90 18.00
CA SER A 171 22.61 -14.44 18.39
C SER A 171 21.95 -13.57 17.31
N ALA A 172 22.71 -12.71 16.63
CA ALA A 172 22.21 -11.91 15.53
C ALA A 172 21.81 -12.77 14.31
N ILE A 173 22.57 -13.83 14.03
CA ILE A 173 22.25 -14.79 12.93
C ILE A 173 21.00 -15.60 13.26
N ILE A 174 20.91 -16.15 14.48
CA ILE A 174 19.73 -16.90 14.94
C ILE A 174 18.50 -16.01 14.91
N PHE A 175 18.59 -14.79 15.45
CA PHE A 175 17.50 -13.82 15.42
C PHE A 175 17.04 -13.54 13.98
N ASN A 176 17.99 -13.34 13.05
CA ASN A 176 17.66 -13.08 11.65
C ASN A 176 16.88 -14.24 11.00
N ALA A 177 17.26 -15.47 11.28
CA ALA A 177 16.52 -16.64 10.80
C ALA A 177 15.09 -16.69 11.38
N LEU A 178 14.93 -16.46 12.67
CA LEU A 178 13.64 -16.48 13.34
C LEU A 178 12.72 -15.35 12.86
N ILE A 179 13.24 -14.14 12.68
CA ILE A 179 12.41 -13.00 12.26
C ILE A 179 11.95 -13.16 10.81
N ILE A 180 12.74 -13.75 9.92
CA ILE A 180 12.32 -14.05 8.55
C ILE A 180 11.13 -15.01 8.57
N ILE A 181 11.21 -16.08 9.35
CA ILE A 181 10.10 -17.05 9.49
C ILE A 181 8.85 -16.36 10.05
N ALA A 182 9.00 -15.47 11.04
CA ALA A 182 7.89 -14.72 11.63
C ALA A 182 7.26 -13.72 10.67
N LEU A 183 8.03 -13.15 9.72
CA LEU A 183 7.53 -12.19 8.73
C LEU A 183 6.80 -12.84 7.55
N ILE A 184 7.03 -14.13 7.26
CA ILE A 184 6.35 -14.84 6.16
C ILE A 184 4.82 -14.78 6.29
N PRO A 185 4.19 -15.09 7.42
CA PRO A 185 2.73 -14.97 7.57
C PRO A 185 2.23 -13.54 7.37
N LEU A 186 3.00 -12.53 7.80
CA LEU A 186 2.65 -11.13 7.59
C LEU A 186 2.73 -10.74 6.10
N ALA A 187 3.72 -11.25 5.40
CA ALA A 187 3.87 -11.04 3.96
C ALA A 187 2.72 -11.68 3.15
N LEU A 188 2.31 -12.89 3.55
CA LEU A 188 1.24 -13.63 2.85
C LEU A 188 -0.16 -13.10 3.15
N LYS A 189 -0.46 -12.79 4.42
CA LYS A 189 -1.78 -12.25 4.83
C LYS A 189 -1.94 -10.77 4.53
N GLY A 190 -0.84 -10.05 4.42
CA GLY A 190 -0.84 -8.61 4.31
C GLY A 190 -1.13 -7.89 5.64
N VAL A 191 -0.88 -6.60 5.64
CA VAL A 191 -1.24 -5.69 6.75
C VAL A 191 -2.73 -5.38 6.65
N ALA A 192 -3.42 -5.30 7.79
CA ALA A 192 -4.84 -4.94 7.83
C ALA A 192 -5.07 -3.59 7.12
N TYR A 193 -5.91 -3.62 6.09
CA TYR A 193 -6.31 -2.44 5.35
C TYR A 193 -7.07 -1.47 6.25
N ARG A 194 -6.80 -0.18 6.10
CA ARG A 194 -7.59 0.92 6.68
C ARG A 194 -7.77 2.02 5.64
N ALA A 195 -8.99 2.50 5.51
CA ALA A 195 -9.36 3.61 4.62
C ALA A 195 -8.89 4.95 5.22
N ILE A 196 -7.58 5.22 5.14
CA ILE A 196 -6.94 6.46 5.62
C ILE A 196 -6.08 7.06 4.50
N GLY A 197 -5.86 8.38 4.56
CA GLY A 197 -5.01 9.08 3.60
C GLY A 197 -3.55 8.63 3.65
N ALA A 198 -2.83 8.80 2.54
CA ALA A 198 -1.46 8.32 2.37
C ALA A 198 -0.48 8.83 3.43
N GLY A 199 -0.61 10.10 3.87
CA GLY A 199 0.26 10.68 4.90
C GLY A 199 0.08 10.03 6.28
N ALA A 200 -1.17 9.82 6.72
CA ALA A 200 -1.47 9.15 7.98
C ALA A 200 -1.01 7.68 7.96
N LEU A 201 -1.11 7.03 6.79
CA LEU A 201 -0.66 5.69 6.58
C LEU A 201 0.87 5.57 6.71
N LEU A 202 1.61 6.48 6.05
CA LEU A 202 3.07 6.53 6.14
C LEU A 202 3.52 6.74 7.59
N GLN A 203 2.93 7.71 8.28
CA GLN A 203 3.25 7.99 9.68
C GLN A 203 3.01 6.78 10.59
N ARG A 204 1.88 6.10 10.42
CA ARG A 204 1.56 4.88 11.16
C ARG A 204 2.55 3.75 10.87
N ASN A 205 2.89 3.52 9.59
CA ASN A 205 3.85 2.50 9.21
C ASN A 205 5.23 2.79 9.82
N LEU A 206 5.67 4.05 9.80
CA LEU A 206 6.93 4.47 10.39
C LEU A 206 6.94 4.24 11.91
N LEU A 207 5.85 4.56 12.61
CA LEU A 207 5.73 4.35 14.05
C LEU A 207 5.69 2.86 14.41
N ILE A 208 4.85 2.06 13.77
CA ILE A 208 4.67 0.65 14.14
C ILE A 208 5.85 -0.21 13.66
N TYR A 209 6.17 -0.12 12.37
CA TYR A 209 7.17 -1.00 11.74
C TYR A 209 8.58 -0.44 11.84
N GLY A 210 8.76 0.88 11.87
CA GLY A 210 10.06 1.52 12.07
C GLY A 210 10.55 1.35 13.51
N LEU A 211 9.78 1.81 14.49
CA LEU A 211 10.12 1.63 15.91
C LEU A 211 10.12 0.15 16.31
N GLY A 212 9.13 -0.64 15.85
CA GLY A 212 9.11 -2.07 16.08
C GLY A 212 10.31 -2.78 15.48
N GLY A 213 10.72 -2.39 14.26
CA GLY A 213 11.92 -2.90 13.58
C GLY A 213 13.23 -2.58 14.30
N ILE A 214 13.27 -1.51 15.09
CA ILE A 214 14.41 -1.19 15.96
C ILE A 214 14.34 -1.96 17.29
N ILE A 215 13.21 -1.89 18.00
CA ILE A 215 13.07 -2.42 19.36
C ILE A 215 13.13 -3.95 19.40
N ILE A 216 12.45 -4.64 18.47
CA ILE A 216 12.36 -6.10 18.44
C ILE A 216 13.75 -6.76 18.33
N PRO A 217 14.68 -6.32 17.44
CA PRO A 217 16.03 -6.87 17.39
C PRO A 217 16.84 -6.66 18.67
N PHE A 218 16.72 -5.46 19.30
CA PHE A 218 17.41 -5.21 20.57
C PHE A 218 17.01 -6.22 21.65
N ILE A 219 15.71 -6.44 21.80
CA ILE A 219 15.18 -7.42 22.78
C ILE A 219 15.48 -8.85 22.34
N GLY A 220 15.23 -9.19 21.08
CA GLY A 220 15.35 -10.55 20.56
C GLY A 220 16.79 -11.04 20.52
N ILE A 221 17.73 -10.24 20.04
CA ILE A 221 19.16 -10.59 20.01
C ILE A 221 19.68 -10.74 21.44
N LYS A 222 19.32 -9.82 22.37
CA LYS A 222 19.72 -9.93 23.77
C LYS A 222 19.16 -11.16 24.46
N ALA A 223 17.90 -11.51 24.21
CA ALA A 223 17.29 -12.71 24.76
C ALA A 223 17.99 -14.00 24.27
N ILE A 224 18.34 -14.04 22.98
CA ILE A 224 19.08 -15.16 22.39
C ILE A 224 20.51 -15.22 22.96
N ASP A 225 21.18 -14.07 23.08
CA ASP A 225 22.51 -13.97 23.68
C ASP A 225 22.57 -14.55 25.10
N LEU A 226 21.58 -14.25 25.92
CA LEU A 226 21.46 -14.82 27.28
C LEU A 226 21.33 -16.36 27.25
N VAL A 227 20.57 -16.90 26.29
CA VAL A 227 20.43 -18.36 26.11
C VAL A 227 21.73 -18.99 25.64
N VAL A 228 22.37 -18.40 24.63
CA VAL A 228 23.63 -18.85 24.01
C VAL A 228 24.74 -18.88 25.11
N ALA A 229 24.82 -17.79 25.86
CA ALA A 229 25.79 -17.70 26.96
C ALA A 229 25.52 -18.69 28.08
N ALA A 230 24.27 -18.90 28.51
CA ALA A 230 23.88 -19.86 29.51
C ALA A 230 24.18 -21.33 29.11
N LEU A 231 24.09 -21.62 27.81
CA LEU A 231 24.40 -22.95 27.26
C LEU A 231 25.87 -23.12 26.88
N HIS A 232 26.71 -22.10 27.09
CA HIS A 232 28.14 -22.10 26.73
C HIS A 232 28.38 -22.46 25.24
N LEU A 233 27.52 -21.98 24.35
CA LEU A 233 27.61 -22.28 22.91
C LEU A 233 28.55 -21.32 22.15
N ALA A 234 28.91 -20.18 22.76
CA ALA A 234 29.81 -19.19 22.19
C ALA A 234 30.42 -18.27 23.27
#